data_9dbbe85b8e468200c6ffbbde8255c187
#
_entry.id   9dbbe85b8e468200c6ffbbde8255c187
#
_cell.length_a   1.000
_cell.length_b   1.000
_cell.length_c   1.000
_cell.angle_alpha   90.00
_cell.angle_beta   90.00
_cell.angle_gamma   90.00
#
_symmetry.space_group_name_H-M   'P 1'
#
loop_
_entity.id
_entity.type
_entity.pdbx_description
1 polymer ?
#
loop_
_entity_poly.entity_id
_entity_poly.type
_entity_poly.pdbx_seq_one_letter_code
_entity_poly.pdbx_strand_id
1 'polypeptide(L)'
;MLSSRYLAFYKHVLLWFVVGIICWIFLTPIYLVILMPIALVDMWLSLCLGLMFRVPVKRTNKQPPSGWKYEIFVVDQYPVRWLLKQIDESKPLAILIHGWNSTATNMIGRSELYEKLGYNVVLFEMRAHGGNQSVEHWAAMHICYDLERVLHMFNQRGWLTNGFIVHGHSLGGFVAQRVLRPEIETSANALGMILESPVTSYEYINNQSSEFLRI
;
A
#
# COMPACT_ATOMS: atom_id res chain seq x y z
N MET A 1 -2.75 14.82 14.85
CA MET A 1 -3.91 14.92 13.94
C MET A 1 -4.54 13.54 13.86
N LEU A 2 -5.77 13.35 14.33
CA LEU A 2 -6.52 12.10 14.19
C LEU A 2 -6.76 11.87 12.68
N SER A 3 -6.48 10.66 12.17
CA SER A 3 -6.72 10.38 10.76
C SER A 3 -8.20 10.55 10.44
N SER A 4 -8.54 10.94 9.22
CA SER A 4 -9.92 11.16 8.76
C SER A 4 -10.86 9.97 9.03
N ARG A 5 -10.33 8.77 9.18
CA ARG A 5 -11.07 7.53 9.42
C ARG A 5 -11.48 7.36 10.89
N TYR A 6 -10.64 7.78 11.85
CA TYR A 6 -11.09 7.90 13.23
C TYR A 6 -12.16 8.99 13.37
N LEU A 7 -12.04 10.05 12.57
CA LEU A 7 -13.07 11.09 12.49
C LEU A 7 -14.40 10.50 12.01
N ALA A 8 -14.40 9.58 11.06
CA ALA A 8 -15.60 8.87 10.62
C ALA A 8 -16.22 8.04 11.79
N PHE A 9 -15.42 7.24 12.49
CA PHE A 9 -15.88 6.49 13.67
C PHE A 9 -16.48 7.42 14.73
N TYR A 10 -15.82 8.52 15.08
CA TYR A 10 -16.35 9.49 16.04
C TYR A 10 -17.65 10.16 15.58
N LYS A 11 -17.82 10.39 14.27
CA LYS A 11 -19.09 10.89 13.72
C LYS A 11 -20.23 9.89 13.93
N HIS A 12 -20.00 8.59 13.76
CA HIS A 12 -20.99 7.55 14.04
C HIS A 12 -21.32 7.49 15.53
N VAL A 13 -20.32 7.53 16.41
CA VAL A 13 -20.53 7.58 17.86
C VAL A 13 -21.38 8.81 18.26
N LEU A 14 -21.04 9.99 17.72
CA LEU A 14 -21.79 11.21 18.00
C LEU A 14 -23.22 11.14 17.46
N LEU A 15 -23.40 10.60 16.25
CA LEU A 15 -24.74 10.41 15.67
C LEU A 15 -25.62 9.54 16.58
N TRP A 16 -25.13 8.39 16.99
CA TRP A 16 -25.89 7.47 17.84
C TRP A 16 -26.14 8.04 19.25
N PHE A 17 -25.23 8.84 19.77
CA PHE A 17 -25.45 9.57 21.02
C PHE A 17 -26.59 10.58 20.90
N VAL A 18 -26.63 11.37 19.83
CA VAL A 18 -27.69 12.33 19.54
C VAL A 18 -29.03 11.61 19.33
N VAL A 19 -29.06 10.54 18.55
CA VAL A 19 -30.27 9.72 18.33
C VAL A 19 -30.77 9.15 19.66
N GLY A 20 -29.89 8.66 20.53
CA GLY A 20 -30.25 8.17 21.86
C GLY A 20 -30.91 9.25 22.74
N ILE A 21 -30.38 10.46 22.74
CA ILE A 21 -30.98 11.59 23.48
C ILE A 21 -32.37 11.93 22.93
N ILE A 22 -32.51 12.00 21.60
CA ILE A 22 -33.81 12.29 20.97
C ILE A 22 -34.83 11.20 21.32
N CYS A 23 -34.46 9.93 21.24
CA CYS A 23 -35.32 8.81 21.60
C CYS A 23 -35.73 8.86 23.09
N TRP A 24 -34.79 9.22 23.97
CA TRP A 24 -35.05 9.35 25.41
C TRP A 24 -36.03 10.47 25.74
N ILE A 25 -35.93 11.61 25.04
CA ILE A 25 -36.76 12.80 25.33
C ILE A 25 -38.16 12.70 24.70
N PHE A 26 -38.20 12.21 23.42
CA PHE A 26 -39.42 12.34 22.60
C PHE A 26 -40.13 11.02 22.32
N LEU A 27 -39.50 9.87 22.59
CA LEU A 27 -40.04 8.54 22.28
C LEU A 27 -40.10 7.67 23.54
N THR A 28 -40.79 6.54 23.42
CA THR A 28 -40.80 5.57 24.53
C THR A 28 -39.46 4.81 24.60
N PRO A 29 -39.03 4.41 25.83
CA PRO A 29 -37.76 3.68 26.01
C PRO A 29 -37.61 2.39 25.19
N ILE A 30 -38.72 1.82 24.73
CA ILE A 30 -38.70 0.60 23.88
C ILE A 30 -37.92 0.80 22.59
N TYR A 31 -37.93 2.01 22.03
CA TYR A 31 -37.14 2.30 20.81
C TYR A 31 -35.64 2.25 21.06
N LEU A 32 -35.20 2.56 22.28
CA LEU A 32 -33.78 2.42 22.65
C LEU A 32 -33.34 0.95 22.62
N VAL A 33 -34.19 0.04 23.06
CA VAL A 33 -33.91 -1.41 23.03
C VAL A 33 -33.76 -1.91 21.60
N ILE A 34 -34.55 -1.39 20.68
CA ILE A 34 -34.47 -1.78 19.23
C ILE A 34 -33.28 -1.12 18.56
N LEU A 35 -32.99 0.15 18.82
CA LEU A 35 -31.92 0.90 18.13
C LEU A 35 -30.55 0.57 18.67
N MET A 36 -30.40 0.15 19.92
CA MET A 36 -29.11 -0.17 20.51
C MET A 36 -28.33 -1.27 19.77
N PRO A 37 -28.92 -2.41 19.40
CA PRO A 37 -28.20 -3.41 18.59
C PRO A 37 -27.74 -2.86 17.24
N ILE A 38 -28.57 -2.05 16.57
CA ILE A 38 -28.25 -1.43 15.28
C ILE A 38 -27.06 -0.48 15.45
N ALA A 39 -27.07 0.35 16.49
CA ALA A 39 -25.99 1.26 16.80
C ALA A 39 -24.66 0.52 17.08
N LEU A 40 -24.73 -0.58 17.84
CA LEU A 40 -23.55 -1.40 18.13
C LEU A 40 -22.96 -2.04 16.87
N VAL A 41 -23.81 -2.56 15.99
CA VAL A 41 -23.36 -3.14 14.71
C VAL A 41 -22.73 -2.06 13.81
N ASP A 42 -23.37 -0.89 13.69
CA ASP A 42 -22.86 0.22 12.88
C ASP A 42 -21.49 0.72 13.40
N MET A 43 -21.38 0.94 14.72
CA MET A 43 -20.11 1.32 15.35
C MET A 43 -19.03 0.25 15.18
N TRP A 44 -19.38 -1.03 15.33
CA TRP A 44 -18.47 -2.13 15.12
C TRP A 44 -17.97 -2.18 13.67
N LEU A 45 -18.84 -2.09 12.68
CA LEU A 45 -18.49 -2.05 11.27
C LEU A 45 -17.59 -0.84 10.97
N SER A 46 -17.93 0.34 11.48
CA SER A 46 -17.12 1.56 11.32
C SER A 46 -15.72 1.41 11.92
N LEU A 47 -15.62 0.75 13.08
CA LEU A 47 -14.34 0.44 13.71
C LEU A 47 -13.52 -0.56 12.87
N CYS A 48 -14.13 -1.64 12.41
CA CYS A 48 -13.48 -2.65 11.58
C CYS A 48 -12.98 -2.04 10.28
N LEU A 49 -13.80 -1.25 9.59
CA LEU A 49 -13.38 -0.54 8.37
C LEU A 49 -12.21 0.42 8.64
N GLY A 50 -12.27 1.16 9.76
CA GLY A 50 -11.18 2.04 10.18
C GLY A 50 -9.86 1.30 10.43
N LEU A 51 -9.92 0.09 11.00
CA LEU A 51 -8.75 -0.73 11.27
C LEU A 51 -8.22 -1.42 10.01
N MET A 52 -9.10 -1.97 9.16
CA MET A 52 -8.73 -2.67 7.92
C MET A 52 -8.03 -1.75 6.90
N PHE A 53 -8.49 -0.52 6.79
CA PHE A 53 -7.93 0.46 5.86
C PHE A 53 -7.01 1.48 6.54
N ARG A 54 -6.45 1.11 7.68
CA ARG A 54 -5.53 1.98 8.41
C ARG A 54 -4.31 2.30 7.55
N VAL A 55 -4.02 3.57 7.40
CA VAL A 55 -2.77 4.01 6.77
C VAL A 55 -1.59 3.50 7.62
N PRO A 56 -0.55 2.92 7.02
CA PRO A 56 0.62 2.45 7.74
C PRO A 56 1.19 3.53 8.64
N VAL A 57 1.45 3.18 9.91
CA VAL A 57 1.88 4.14 10.94
C VAL A 57 3.40 4.16 11.10
N LYS A 58 4.08 3.07 10.74
CA LYS A 58 5.54 3.00 10.87
C LYS A 58 6.22 3.84 9.81
N ARG A 59 6.57 5.06 10.21
CA ARG A 59 7.47 5.92 9.45
C ARG A 59 8.86 5.78 10.03
N THR A 60 9.72 5.11 9.32
CA THR A 60 11.14 5.07 9.65
C THR A 60 11.87 5.95 8.64
N ASN A 61 12.26 7.13 9.07
CA ASN A 61 13.17 7.96 8.29
C ASN A 61 14.62 7.50 8.54
N LYS A 62 14.89 6.22 8.23
CA LYS A 62 16.22 5.67 8.35
C LYS A 62 17.11 6.27 7.27
N GLN A 63 18.36 6.57 7.65
CA GLN A 63 19.39 6.90 6.68
C GLN A 63 19.59 5.68 5.75
N PRO A 64 19.84 5.91 4.45
CA PRO A 64 20.12 4.82 3.55
C PRO A 64 21.43 4.13 3.96
N PRO A 65 21.54 2.80 3.84
CA PRO A 65 22.80 2.11 4.06
C PRO A 65 23.88 2.59 3.09
N SER A 66 25.14 2.29 3.42
CA SER A 66 26.28 2.66 2.59
C SER A 66 26.10 2.20 1.13
N GLY A 67 26.36 3.07 0.18
CA GLY A 67 26.19 2.83 -1.25
C GLY A 67 24.76 3.00 -1.79
N TRP A 68 23.77 3.20 -0.91
CA TRP A 68 22.39 3.47 -1.30
C TRP A 68 22.06 4.95 -1.11
N LYS A 69 21.18 5.48 -1.96
CA LYS A 69 20.64 6.84 -1.86
C LYS A 69 19.12 6.81 -2.03
N TYR A 70 18.44 7.73 -1.36
CA TYR A 70 17.04 8.00 -1.66
C TYR A 70 16.94 8.96 -2.84
N GLU A 71 16.06 8.63 -3.76
CA GLU A 71 15.62 9.51 -4.84
C GLU A 71 14.11 9.70 -4.72
N ILE A 72 13.61 10.87 -5.10
CA ILE A 72 12.18 11.20 -5.04
C ILE A 72 11.70 11.45 -6.45
N PHE A 73 10.67 10.72 -6.85
CA PHE A 73 9.93 10.97 -8.07
C PHE A 73 8.58 11.56 -7.72
N VAL A 74 8.17 12.61 -8.42
CA VAL A 74 6.86 13.22 -8.18
C VAL A 74 5.87 12.61 -9.15
N VAL A 75 4.85 11.94 -8.59
CA VAL A 75 3.73 11.35 -9.32
C VAL A 75 2.47 12.12 -8.96
N ASP A 76 1.92 12.89 -9.89
CA ASP A 76 0.73 13.72 -9.69
C ASP A 76 0.76 14.51 -8.37
N GLN A 77 1.83 15.28 -8.16
CA GLN A 77 2.10 16.08 -6.97
C GLN A 77 2.42 15.28 -5.69
N TYR A 78 2.40 13.94 -5.73
CA TYR A 78 2.78 13.10 -4.60
C TYR A 78 4.25 12.66 -4.73
N PRO A 79 5.12 12.98 -3.76
CA PRO A 79 6.51 12.53 -3.76
C PRO A 79 6.59 11.05 -3.39
N VAL A 80 7.10 10.23 -4.31
CA VAL A 80 7.34 8.79 -4.11
C VAL A 80 8.84 8.58 -3.95
N ARG A 81 9.26 8.02 -2.81
CA ARG A 81 10.65 7.70 -2.53
C ARG A 81 11.06 6.38 -3.12
N TRP A 82 12.30 6.33 -3.55
CA TRP A 82 12.98 5.14 -4.02
C TRP A 82 14.34 5.04 -3.36
N LEU A 83 14.76 3.82 -3.11
CA LEU A 83 16.10 3.55 -2.63
C LEU A 83 16.86 2.84 -3.74
N LEU A 84 17.97 3.42 -4.20
CA LEU A 84 18.75 2.92 -5.33
C LEU A 84 20.25 3.16 -5.13
N LYS A 85 21.02 2.39 -5.85
CA LYS A 85 22.46 2.61 -6.07
C LYS A 85 22.67 3.35 -7.39
N GLN A 86 23.92 3.56 -7.77
CA GLN A 86 24.25 4.09 -9.09
C GLN A 86 23.75 3.12 -10.16
N ILE A 87 23.02 3.64 -11.14
CA ILE A 87 22.50 2.88 -12.28
C ILE A 87 23.57 2.81 -13.37
N ASP A 88 23.81 1.61 -13.86
CA ASP A 88 24.61 1.30 -15.06
C ASP A 88 23.63 0.98 -16.19
N GLU A 89 23.51 1.86 -17.16
CA GLU A 89 22.52 1.75 -18.23
C GLU A 89 22.73 0.53 -19.13
N SER A 90 23.90 -0.13 -19.06
CA SER A 90 24.18 -1.37 -19.80
C SER A 90 23.57 -2.63 -19.17
N LYS A 91 23.06 -2.53 -17.95
CA LYS A 91 22.54 -3.67 -17.18
C LYS A 91 21.02 -3.67 -17.11
N PRO A 92 20.38 -4.83 -17.00
CA PRO A 92 18.95 -4.93 -16.72
C PRO A 92 18.64 -4.42 -15.32
N LEU A 93 17.36 -4.10 -15.07
CA LEU A 93 16.89 -3.53 -13.81
C LEU A 93 16.07 -4.54 -12.99
N ALA A 94 16.35 -4.67 -11.70
CA ALA A 94 15.49 -5.36 -10.75
C ALA A 94 14.77 -4.34 -9.86
N ILE A 95 13.45 -4.38 -9.88
CA ILE A 95 12.56 -3.50 -9.09
C ILE A 95 11.95 -4.32 -7.97
N LEU A 96 12.28 -4.02 -6.72
CA LEU A 96 11.82 -4.76 -5.56
C LEU A 96 10.78 -3.97 -4.78
N ILE A 97 9.66 -4.60 -4.46
CA ILE A 97 8.49 -3.99 -3.83
C ILE A 97 8.19 -4.70 -2.52
N HIS A 98 8.23 -3.96 -1.42
CA HIS A 98 7.98 -4.49 -0.08
C HIS A 98 6.49 -4.78 0.20
N GLY A 99 6.18 -5.44 1.31
CA GLY A 99 4.82 -5.73 1.75
C GLY A 99 4.17 -4.60 2.57
N TRP A 100 2.93 -4.83 2.98
CA TRP A 100 2.19 -3.94 3.87
C TRP A 100 2.97 -3.64 5.16
N ASN A 101 2.90 -2.40 5.62
CA ASN A 101 3.55 -1.93 6.86
C ASN A 101 5.05 -2.24 6.95
N SER A 102 5.71 -2.37 5.79
CA SER A 102 7.14 -2.58 5.64
C SER A 102 7.81 -1.33 5.03
N THR A 103 9.07 -1.42 4.62
CA THR A 103 9.83 -0.33 4.02
C THR A 103 10.76 -0.86 2.92
N ALA A 104 11.19 -0.01 2.01
CA ALA A 104 12.16 -0.35 0.97
C ALA A 104 13.44 -0.96 1.56
N THR A 105 13.92 -0.46 2.69
CA THR A 105 15.13 -0.97 3.34
C THR A 105 15.04 -2.45 3.76
N ASN A 106 13.83 -2.97 3.97
CA ASN A 106 13.64 -4.39 4.30
C ASN A 106 13.84 -5.32 3.09
N MET A 107 13.93 -4.76 1.88
CA MET A 107 14.20 -5.51 0.65
C MET A 107 15.70 -5.61 0.33
N ILE A 108 16.59 -4.95 1.09
CA ILE A 108 18.03 -4.89 0.81
C ILE A 108 18.67 -6.29 0.81
N GLY A 109 18.32 -7.15 1.76
CA GLY A 109 18.86 -8.52 1.77
C GLY A 109 18.49 -9.32 0.50
N ARG A 110 17.32 -9.04 -0.10
CA ARG A 110 16.90 -9.63 -1.37
C ARG A 110 17.61 -9.02 -2.56
N SER A 111 18.00 -7.74 -2.49
CA SER A 111 18.70 -7.05 -3.57
C SER A 111 20.06 -7.63 -3.88
N GLU A 112 20.75 -8.19 -2.89
CA GLU A 112 22.08 -8.79 -3.06
C GLU A 112 22.12 -9.91 -4.09
N LEU A 113 21.03 -10.68 -4.21
CA LEU A 113 20.92 -11.73 -5.22
C LEU A 113 20.95 -11.14 -6.63
N TYR A 114 20.20 -10.09 -6.86
CA TYR A 114 20.12 -9.43 -8.18
C TYR A 114 21.41 -8.73 -8.55
N GLU A 115 22.07 -8.11 -7.59
CA GLU A 115 23.38 -7.51 -7.78
C GLU A 115 24.43 -8.56 -8.21
N LYS A 116 24.43 -9.73 -7.57
CA LYS A 116 25.30 -10.86 -7.94
C LYS A 116 24.99 -11.40 -9.35
N LEU A 117 23.75 -11.28 -9.80
CA LEU A 117 23.32 -11.66 -11.16
C LEU A 117 23.55 -10.55 -12.18
N GLY A 118 24.14 -9.43 -11.79
CA GLY A 118 24.51 -8.34 -12.70
C GLY A 118 23.38 -7.35 -12.98
N TYR A 119 22.31 -7.32 -12.17
CA TYR A 119 21.24 -6.33 -12.29
C TYR A 119 21.58 -5.03 -11.55
N ASN A 120 21.12 -3.92 -12.08
CA ASN A 120 20.85 -2.74 -11.26
C ASN A 120 19.70 -3.05 -10.32
N VAL A 121 19.66 -2.42 -9.14
CA VAL A 121 18.57 -2.64 -8.19
C VAL A 121 17.94 -1.33 -7.74
N VAL A 122 16.63 -1.30 -7.76
CA VAL A 122 15.81 -0.20 -7.26
C VAL A 122 14.76 -0.77 -6.29
N LEU A 123 14.67 -0.18 -5.10
CA LEU A 123 13.71 -0.60 -4.07
C LEU A 123 12.61 0.45 -3.97
N PHE A 124 11.40 0.04 -4.25
CA PHE A 124 10.23 0.92 -4.23
C PHE A 124 9.71 1.13 -2.81
N GLU A 125 9.61 2.37 -2.38
CA GLU A 125 8.94 2.75 -1.13
C GLU A 125 7.47 3.07 -1.43
N MET A 126 6.55 2.22 -1.01
CA MET A 126 5.12 2.42 -1.28
C MET A 126 4.61 3.72 -0.66
N ARG A 127 3.59 4.32 -1.28
CA ARG A 127 2.85 5.47 -0.77
C ARG A 127 2.43 5.26 0.69
N ALA A 128 2.60 6.28 1.51
CA ALA A 128 2.35 6.28 2.96
C ALA A 128 3.21 5.31 3.81
N HIS A 129 4.20 4.62 3.21
CA HIS A 129 5.14 3.77 3.92
C HIS A 129 6.51 4.45 4.08
N GLY A 130 7.30 3.95 5.01
CA GLY A 130 8.68 4.40 5.25
C GLY A 130 8.78 5.91 5.43
N GLY A 131 9.57 6.56 4.61
CA GLY A 131 9.73 8.02 4.61
C GLY A 131 8.79 8.79 3.70
N ASN A 132 7.88 8.12 2.98
CA ASN A 132 6.87 8.79 2.18
C ASN A 132 5.84 9.53 3.05
N GLN A 133 5.26 10.60 2.51
CA GLN A 133 4.23 11.35 3.20
C GLN A 133 2.99 10.48 3.48
N SER A 134 2.31 10.78 4.60
CA SER A 134 1.01 10.16 4.84
C SER A 134 -0.03 10.69 3.85
N VAL A 135 -0.97 9.82 3.53
CA VAL A 135 -2.12 10.18 2.70
C VAL A 135 -3.39 10.12 3.56
N GLU A 136 -4.36 10.90 3.18
CA GLU A 136 -5.67 10.88 3.85
C GLU A 136 -6.42 9.60 3.52
N HIS A 137 -6.38 9.19 2.25
CA HIS A 137 -6.98 7.96 1.77
C HIS A 137 -5.91 7.07 1.14
N TRP A 138 -5.82 5.84 1.62
CA TRP A 138 -4.89 4.86 1.10
C TRP A 138 -5.64 3.74 0.40
N ALA A 139 -5.17 3.36 -0.79
CA ALA A 139 -5.63 2.20 -1.51
C ALA A 139 -4.46 1.55 -2.26
N ALA A 140 -4.46 0.20 -2.38
CA ALA A 140 -3.41 -0.51 -3.09
C ALA A 140 -3.33 -0.11 -4.57
N MET A 141 -4.45 0.28 -5.16
CA MET A 141 -4.48 0.76 -6.55
C MET A 141 -3.70 2.06 -6.76
N HIS A 142 -3.60 2.93 -5.75
CA HIS A 142 -2.73 4.11 -5.84
C HIS A 142 -1.26 3.71 -5.97
N ILE A 143 -0.85 2.61 -5.32
CA ILE A 143 0.53 2.11 -5.42
C ILE A 143 0.81 1.55 -6.81
N CYS A 144 -0.16 0.82 -7.39
CA CYS A 144 -0.05 0.35 -8.77
C CYS A 144 0.15 1.52 -9.72
N TYR A 145 -0.67 2.55 -9.60
CA TYR A 145 -0.58 3.76 -10.39
C TYR A 145 0.77 4.48 -10.22
N ASP A 146 1.25 4.62 -8.98
CA ASP A 146 2.57 5.23 -8.72
C ASP A 146 3.67 4.45 -9.44
N LEU A 147 3.64 3.11 -9.37
CA LEU A 147 4.64 2.27 -10.02
C LEU A 147 4.54 2.35 -11.54
N GLU A 148 3.35 2.33 -12.13
CA GLU A 148 3.16 2.50 -13.58
C GLU A 148 3.79 3.82 -14.07
N ARG A 149 3.53 4.92 -13.37
CA ARG A 149 4.10 6.23 -13.69
C ARG A 149 5.62 6.25 -13.57
N VAL A 150 6.16 5.62 -12.55
CA VAL A 150 7.61 5.56 -12.38
C VAL A 150 8.26 4.64 -13.41
N LEU A 151 7.65 3.53 -13.78
CA LEU A 151 8.13 2.69 -14.89
C LEU A 151 8.20 3.48 -16.20
N HIS A 152 7.17 4.30 -16.47
CA HIS A 152 7.19 5.19 -17.64
C HIS A 152 8.38 6.17 -17.58
N MET A 153 8.66 6.78 -16.43
CA MET A 153 9.84 7.64 -16.24
C MET A 153 11.16 6.88 -16.37
N PHE A 154 11.24 5.65 -15.89
CA PHE A 154 12.42 4.80 -16.07
C PHE A 154 12.64 4.44 -17.53
N ASN A 155 11.57 4.15 -18.27
CA ASN A 155 11.62 3.92 -19.71
C ASN A 155 12.16 5.14 -20.47
N GLN A 156 11.65 6.34 -20.12
CA GLN A 156 12.15 7.60 -20.70
C GLN A 156 13.63 7.89 -20.40
N ARG A 157 14.14 7.39 -19.25
CA ARG A 157 15.57 7.49 -18.87
C ARG A 157 16.45 6.40 -19.50
N GLY A 158 15.88 5.47 -20.27
CA GLY A 158 16.61 4.35 -20.84
C GLY A 158 16.93 3.22 -19.85
N TRP A 159 16.47 3.30 -18.59
CA TRP A 159 16.79 2.30 -17.56
C TRP A 159 16.11 0.95 -17.77
N LEU A 160 15.09 0.87 -18.63
CA LEU A 160 14.39 -0.37 -18.97
C LEU A 160 14.83 -0.96 -20.31
N THR A 161 15.78 -0.35 -21.01
CA THR A 161 16.19 -0.76 -22.35
C THR A 161 16.74 -2.20 -22.40
N ASN A 162 17.51 -2.60 -21.37
CA ASN A 162 18.07 -3.96 -21.29
C ASN A 162 17.12 -4.95 -20.55
N GLY A 163 15.86 -4.60 -20.43
CA GLY A 163 14.85 -5.37 -19.74
C GLY A 163 14.85 -5.15 -18.23
N PHE A 164 13.77 -5.57 -17.60
CA PHE A 164 13.62 -5.48 -16.15
C PHE A 164 12.81 -6.63 -15.57
N ILE A 165 12.99 -6.88 -14.30
CA ILE A 165 12.15 -7.78 -13.50
C ILE A 165 11.52 -7.04 -12.34
N VAL A 166 10.35 -7.51 -11.89
CA VAL A 166 9.71 -7.00 -10.69
C VAL A 166 9.63 -8.11 -9.66
N HIS A 167 10.16 -7.85 -8.46
CA HIS A 167 10.03 -8.77 -7.32
C HIS A 167 9.14 -8.14 -6.27
N GLY A 168 7.96 -8.71 -6.06
CA GLY A 168 6.97 -8.26 -5.09
C GLY A 168 6.81 -9.21 -3.92
N HIS A 169 6.96 -8.69 -2.68
CA HIS A 169 6.66 -9.43 -1.46
C HIS A 169 5.26 -9.05 -0.94
N SER A 170 4.40 -10.06 -0.65
CA SER A 170 3.07 -9.86 -0.09
C SER A 170 2.23 -8.87 -0.92
N LEU A 171 1.83 -7.72 -0.38
CA LEU A 171 1.16 -6.64 -1.12
C LEU A 171 1.95 -6.17 -2.35
N GLY A 172 3.29 -6.16 -2.27
CA GLY A 172 4.16 -5.87 -3.41
C GLY A 172 3.97 -6.86 -4.57
N GLY A 173 3.63 -8.10 -4.26
CA GLY A 173 3.27 -9.12 -5.26
C GLY A 173 1.98 -8.79 -6.00
N PHE A 174 0.97 -8.27 -5.30
CA PHE A 174 -0.25 -7.75 -5.93
C PHE A 174 0.06 -6.58 -6.88
N VAL A 175 0.91 -5.65 -6.44
CA VAL A 175 1.31 -4.50 -7.27
C VAL A 175 2.07 -4.97 -8.52
N ALA A 176 3.02 -5.91 -8.37
CA ALA A 176 3.78 -6.48 -9.48
C ALA A 176 2.87 -7.09 -10.55
N GLN A 177 1.90 -7.92 -10.13
CA GLN A 177 0.93 -8.55 -11.05
C GLN A 177 0.06 -7.52 -11.80
N ARG A 178 -0.29 -6.42 -11.14
CA ARG A 178 -1.13 -5.38 -11.75
C ARG A 178 -0.36 -4.53 -12.76
N VAL A 179 0.91 -4.28 -12.51
CA VAL A 179 1.73 -3.37 -13.35
C VAL A 179 2.36 -4.09 -14.54
N LEU A 180 2.55 -5.42 -14.45
CA LEU A 180 3.09 -6.21 -15.55
C LEU A 180 2.01 -6.86 -16.43
N ARG A 181 0.84 -6.24 -16.53
CA ARG A 181 -0.20 -6.70 -17.46
C ARG A 181 0.18 -6.38 -18.91
N PRO A 182 -0.19 -7.26 -19.86
CA PRO A 182 0.15 -7.08 -21.29
C PRO A 182 -0.33 -5.77 -21.90
N GLU A 183 -1.40 -5.18 -21.35
CA GLU A 183 -1.99 -3.93 -21.83
C GLU A 183 -1.17 -2.70 -21.47
N ILE A 184 -0.18 -2.85 -20.57
CA ILE A 184 0.69 -1.75 -20.13
C ILE A 184 1.93 -1.72 -21.01
N GLU A 185 2.12 -0.64 -21.76
CA GLU A 185 3.20 -0.47 -22.73
C GLU A 185 4.61 -0.75 -22.12
N THR A 186 4.85 -0.25 -20.93
CA THR A 186 6.14 -0.44 -20.24
C THR A 186 6.42 -1.89 -19.87
N SER A 187 5.39 -2.76 -19.84
CA SER A 187 5.57 -4.18 -19.56
C SER A 187 6.22 -4.95 -20.72
N ALA A 188 6.28 -4.38 -21.92
CA ALA A 188 6.86 -5.02 -23.10
C ALA A 188 8.35 -5.40 -22.90
N ASN A 189 9.09 -4.64 -22.09
CA ASN A 189 10.49 -4.91 -21.77
C ASN A 189 10.65 -5.73 -20.47
N ALA A 190 9.55 -6.23 -19.87
CA ALA A 190 9.63 -7.04 -18.68
C ALA A 190 10.16 -8.44 -18.99
N LEU A 191 11.24 -8.83 -18.32
CA LEU A 191 11.83 -10.16 -18.41
C LEU A 191 11.06 -11.17 -17.54
N GLY A 192 10.31 -10.70 -16.56
CA GLY A 192 9.48 -11.52 -15.70
C GLY A 192 9.13 -10.86 -14.35
N MET A 193 8.44 -11.64 -13.51
CA MET A 193 8.16 -11.25 -12.14
C MET A 193 8.45 -12.39 -11.17
N ILE A 194 8.82 -12.01 -9.94
CA ILE A 194 8.99 -12.91 -8.81
C ILE A 194 7.99 -12.51 -7.73
N LEU A 195 7.20 -13.46 -7.30
CA LEU A 195 6.14 -13.26 -6.31
C LEU A 195 6.49 -14.04 -5.04
N GLU A 196 6.80 -13.31 -3.98
CA GLU A 196 7.07 -13.87 -2.66
C GLU A 196 5.85 -13.69 -1.77
N SER A 197 5.16 -14.80 -1.41
CA SER A 197 3.94 -14.77 -0.59
C SER A 197 2.93 -13.72 -1.07
N PRO A 198 2.55 -13.72 -2.36
CA PRO A 198 1.79 -12.62 -2.93
C PRO A 198 0.36 -12.59 -2.39
N VAL A 199 -0.17 -11.37 -2.27
CA VAL A 199 -1.61 -11.15 -2.20
C VAL A 199 -2.15 -11.22 -3.63
N THR A 200 -2.94 -12.24 -3.94
CA THR A 200 -3.44 -12.46 -5.30
C THR A 200 -4.73 -11.69 -5.60
N SER A 201 -5.59 -11.53 -4.59
CA SER A 201 -6.77 -10.66 -4.69
C SER A 201 -7.20 -10.17 -3.30
N TYR A 202 -7.81 -8.98 -3.26
CA TYR A 202 -8.45 -8.48 -2.03
C TYR A 202 -9.69 -9.31 -1.66
N GLU A 203 -10.38 -9.84 -2.62
CA GLU A 203 -11.56 -10.70 -2.44
C GLU A 203 -11.18 -12.00 -1.72
N TYR A 204 -10.04 -12.61 -2.08
CA TYR A 204 -9.54 -13.80 -1.42
C TYR A 204 -9.19 -13.55 0.06
N ILE A 205 -8.56 -12.42 0.36
CA ILE A 205 -8.23 -12.04 1.74
C ILE A 205 -9.50 -11.79 2.56
N ASN A 206 -10.47 -11.09 2.00
CA ASN A 206 -11.73 -10.83 2.68
C ASN A 206 -12.49 -12.14 2.96
N ASN A 207 -12.48 -13.09 2.05
CA ASN A 207 -13.11 -14.39 2.24
C ASN A 207 -12.42 -15.22 3.31
N GLN A 208 -11.09 -15.27 3.34
CA GLN A 208 -10.34 -15.96 4.42
C GLN A 208 -10.54 -15.26 5.78
N SER A 209 -10.56 -13.93 5.80
CA SER A 209 -10.82 -13.18 7.05
C SER A 209 -12.23 -13.42 7.57
N SER A 210 -13.21 -13.62 6.68
CA SER A 210 -14.59 -13.94 7.06
C SER A 210 -14.73 -15.38 7.59
N GLU A 211 -13.92 -16.33 7.15
CA GLU A 211 -13.89 -17.67 7.71
C GLU A 211 -13.25 -17.68 9.12
N PHE A 212 -12.24 -16.84 9.35
CA PHE A 212 -11.60 -16.70 10.67
C PHE A 212 -12.53 -16.06 11.71
N LEU A 213 -13.50 -15.27 11.27
CA LEU A 213 -14.52 -14.65 12.13
C LEU A 213 -15.78 -15.54 12.34
N ARG A 214 -15.80 -16.74 11.73
CA ARG A 214 -16.88 -17.73 11.88
C ARG A 214 -16.63 -18.77 12.98
N ILE A 215 -15.55 -18.62 13.77
CA ILE A 215 -15.26 -19.47 14.92
C ILE A 215 -15.81 -18.86 16.22
#